data_55ed7192b098a5803474354fb4aefbd2
#
_entry.id   55ed7192b098a5803474354fb4aefbd2
#
_cell.length_a   1.000
_cell.length_b   1.000
_cell.length_c   1.000
_cell.angle_alpha   90.00
_cell.angle_beta   90.00
_cell.angle_gamma   90.00
#
_symmetry.space_group_name_H-M   'P 1'
#
loop_
_entity.id
_entity.type
_entity.pdbx_description
1 polymer ?
#
loop_
_entity_poly.entity_id
_entity_poly.type
_entity_poly.pdbx_seq_one_letter_code
_entity_poly.pdbx_strand_id
1 'polypeptide(L)'
;RRNRIVNDDAQLSITQLDDALQHKAVEDFAKFYVPLFDANNLEVMSNFDVAAYMTDINEHLTYGRYMTKAQRLSDTVSFSFTAYLNLIDRLDQKYYTSGNPAQPWDEWLATQFAQIANS
;
A
#
# COMPACT_ATOMS: atom_id res chain seq x y z
N ARG A 1 -20.21 23.74 -11.51
CA ARG A 1 -19.64 24.12 -11.04
C ARG A 1 -18.92 23.50 -9.96
N ARG A 2 -18.88 23.70 -9.06
CA ARG A 2 -18.13 23.30 -8.13
C ARG A 2 -18.30 21.94 -7.68
N ASN A 3 -19.25 21.25 -8.02
CA ASN A 3 -19.44 19.92 -7.59
C ASN A 3 -18.36 18.99 -8.07
N ARG A 4 -17.79 19.33 -9.23
CA ARG A 4 -16.76 18.51 -9.69
C ARG A 4 -15.56 18.56 -8.86
N ILE A 5 -15.34 19.62 -8.15
CA ILE A 5 -14.22 19.75 -7.27
C ILE A 5 -14.32 18.74 -6.18
N VAL A 6 -15.53 18.51 -5.68
CA VAL A 6 -15.74 17.51 -4.64
C VAL A 6 -15.42 16.13 -5.17
N ASN A 7 -15.80 15.87 -6.43
CA ASN A 7 -15.56 14.57 -7.04
C ASN A 7 -14.08 14.30 -7.29
N ASP A 8 -13.29 15.38 -7.38
CA ASP A 8 -11.87 15.25 -7.65
C ASP A 8 -11.08 15.01 -6.36
N ASP A 9 -11.71 15.15 -5.22
CA ASP A 9 -11.02 14.94 -3.94
C ASP A 9 -10.93 13.46 -3.61
N ALA A 10 -9.78 13.03 -3.15
CA ALA A 10 -9.60 11.67 -2.67
C ALA A 10 -10.16 11.58 -1.26
N GLN A 11 -11.30 10.93 -1.10
CA GLN A 11 -11.99 10.85 0.18
C GLN A 11 -12.34 9.45 0.61
N LEU A 12 -12.09 8.46 -0.23
CA LEU A 12 -12.47 7.09 0.07
C LEU A 12 -11.33 6.35 0.75
N SER A 13 -11.65 5.52 1.73
CA SER A 13 -10.66 4.56 2.22
C SER A 13 -10.61 3.42 1.22
N ILE A 14 -9.54 2.62 1.26
CA ILE A 14 -9.41 1.50 0.34
C ILE A 14 -10.58 0.52 0.50
N THR A 15 -11.12 0.39 1.71
CA THR A 15 -12.23 -0.53 1.96
C THR A 15 -13.53 -0.07 1.33
N GLN A 16 -13.63 1.18 0.93
CA GLN A 16 -14.82 1.71 0.26
C GLN A 16 -14.78 1.58 -1.25
N LEU A 17 -13.67 1.13 -1.81
CA LEU A 17 -13.56 0.87 -3.24
C LEU A 17 -14.23 -0.45 -3.57
N ASP A 18 -14.71 -0.61 -4.82
CA ASP A 18 -15.24 -1.89 -5.24
C ASP A 18 -14.11 -2.91 -5.40
N ASP A 19 -14.47 -4.19 -5.60
CA ASP A 19 -13.49 -5.27 -5.62
C ASP A 19 -12.40 -5.08 -6.66
N ALA A 20 -12.75 -4.66 -7.85
CA ALA A 20 -11.77 -4.48 -8.93
C ALA A 20 -10.80 -3.36 -8.59
N LEU A 21 -11.30 -2.26 -8.03
CA LEU A 21 -10.45 -1.14 -7.65
C LEU A 21 -9.62 -1.44 -6.43
N GLN A 22 -10.15 -2.22 -5.48
CA GLN A 22 -9.36 -2.69 -4.35
C GLN A 22 -8.19 -3.53 -4.83
N HIS A 23 -8.42 -4.42 -5.79
CA HIS A 23 -7.37 -5.28 -6.32
C HIS A 23 -6.27 -4.45 -6.98
N LYS A 24 -6.69 -3.45 -7.77
CA LYS A 24 -5.73 -2.53 -8.40
C LYS A 24 -4.92 -1.78 -7.36
N ALA A 25 -5.57 -1.27 -6.31
CA ALA A 25 -4.91 -0.50 -5.28
C ALA A 25 -3.91 -1.37 -4.49
N VAL A 26 -4.29 -2.61 -4.20
CA VAL A 26 -3.39 -3.55 -3.53
C VAL A 26 -2.20 -3.88 -4.41
N GLU A 27 -2.43 -4.11 -5.70
CA GLU A 27 -1.34 -4.39 -6.62
C GLU A 27 -0.36 -3.22 -6.72
N ASP A 28 -0.88 -2.00 -6.82
CA ASP A 28 -0.04 -0.80 -6.86
C ASP A 28 0.80 -0.66 -5.59
N PHE A 29 0.19 -0.91 -4.45
CA PHE A 29 0.91 -0.86 -3.18
C PHE A 29 1.97 -1.96 -3.10
N ALA A 30 1.65 -3.16 -3.54
CA ALA A 30 2.60 -4.28 -3.49
C ALA A 30 3.83 -4.00 -4.36
N LYS A 31 3.66 -3.34 -5.50
CA LYS A 31 4.78 -2.92 -6.33
C LYS A 31 5.73 -1.98 -5.60
N PHE A 32 5.20 -1.20 -4.68
CA PHE A 32 5.97 -0.31 -3.83
C PHE A 32 6.57 -1.06 -2.64
N TYR A 33 5.80 -1.95 -2.02
CA TYR A 33 6.18 -2.63 -0.78
C TYR A 33 7.30 -3.66 -0.99
N VAL A 34 7.21 -4.47 -2.04
CA VAL A 34 8.14 -5.58 -2.24
C VAL A 34 9.61 -5.10 -2.36
N PRO A 35 9.91 -4.05 -3.15
CA PRO A 35 11.28 -3.55 -3.19
C PRO A 35 11.77 -3.02 -1.85
N LEU A 36 10.89 -2.41 -1.05
CA LEU A 36 11.27 -1.96 0.29
C LEU A 36 11.57 -3.14 1.20
N PHE A 37 10.79 -4.21 1.08
CA PHE A 37 11.05 -5.43 1.84
C PHE A 37 12.42 -6.00 1.47
N ASP A 38 12.73 -6.09 0.18
CA ASP A 38 14.00 -6.64 -0.28
C ASP A 38 15.18 -5.77 0.16
N ALA A 39 14.98 -4.46 0.24
CA ALA A 39 16.02 -3.54 0.69
C ALA A 39 16.09 -3.43 2.22
N ASN A 40 15.21 -4.14 2.93
CA ASN A 40 15.12 -4.10 4.39
C ASN A 40 14.88 -2.67 4.87
N ASN A 41 13.95 -1.98 4.21
CA ASN A 41 13.70 -0.56 4.43
C ASN A 41 12.23 -0.29 4.77
N LEU A 42 11.66 -1.11 5.65
CA LEU A 42 10.25 -0.99 6.04
C LEU A 42 10.04 -0.26 7.36
N GLU A 43 11.10 0.22 7.99
CA GLU A 43 10.99 0.82 9.32
C GLU A 43 10.08 2.05 9.36
N VAL A 44 9.91 2.72 8.23
CA VAL A 44 9.03 3.89 8.19
C VAL A 44 7.59 3.50 8.53
N MET A 45 7.21 2.27 8.24
CA MET A 45 5.86 1.80 8.52
C MET A 45 5.66 1.38 9.96
N SER A 46 6.76 1.21 10.71
CA SER A 46 6.65 0.80 12.11
C SER A 46 6.04 1.88 12.99
N ASN A 47 5.94 3.11 12.48
CA ASN A 47 5.28 4.20 13.20
C ASN A 47 3.75 4.06 13.18
N PHE A 48 3.24 3.12 12.40
CA PHE A 48 1.81 2.84 12.31
C PHE A 48 1.54 1.51 13.00
N ASP A 49 0.32 1.27 13.40
CA ASP A 49 -0.03 0.02 14.08
C ASP A 49 -0.33 -1.06 13.05
N VAL A 50 0.70 -1.54 12.38
CA VAL A 50 0.56 -2.46 11.24
C VAL A 50 1.46 -3.70 11.33
N ALA A 51 2.10 -3.90 12.47
CA ALA A 51 3.11 -4.98 12.60
C ALA A 51 2.55 -6.36 12.27
N ALA A 52 1.33 -6.66 12.69
CA ALA A 52 0.73 -7.97 12.44
C ALA A 52 0.53 -8.21 10.94
N TYR A 53 0.09 -7.19 10.22
CA TYR A 53 -0.12 -7.32 8.78
C TYR A 53 1.20 -7.45 8.03
N MET A 54 2.21 -6.69 8.45
CA MET A 54 3.55 -6.78 7.86
C MET A 54 4.15 -8.17 8.07
N THR A 55 3.96 -8.73 9.26
CA THR A 55 4.48 -10.06 9.56
C THR A 55 3.92 -11.10 8.59
N ASP A 56 2.61 -11.07 8.36
CA ASP A 56 1.96 -11.99 7.43
C ASP A 56 2.51 -11.84 6.01
N ILE A 57 2.62 -10.59 5.54
CA ILE A 57 3.10 -10.32 4.19
C ILE A 57 4.56 -10.74 4.06
N ASN A 58 5.38 -10.35 5.02
CA ASN A 58 6.84 -10.59 4.95
C ASN A 58 7.17 -12.07 5.02
N GLU A 59 6.44 -12.81 5.82
CA GLU A 59 6.68 -14.24 5.93
C GLU A 59 6.46 -14.93 4.59
N HIS A 60 5.36 -14.60 3.93
CA HIS A 60 5.07 -15.18 2.64
C HIS A 60 6.07 -14.73 1.56
N LEU A 61 6.46 -13.45 1.59
CA LEU A 61 7.45 -12.93 0.65
C LEU A 61 8.79 -13.66 0.79
N THR A 62 9.15 -14.03 2.00
CA THR A 62 10.40 -14.76 2.23
C THR A 62 10.39 -16.10 1.49
N TYR A 63 9.27 -16.79 1.50
CA TYR A 63 9.17 -18.08 0.81
C TYR A 63 9.18 -17.94 -0.71
N GLY A 64 8.82 -16.78 -1.25
CA GLY A 64 8.74 -16.56 -2.69
C GLY A 64 9.97 -15.97 -3.33
N ARG A 65 11.09 -15.91 -2.62
CA ARG A 65 12.29 -15.24 -3.14
C ARG A 65 12.85 -15.85 -4.42
N TYR A 66 12.56 -17.12 -4.68
CA TYR A 66 13.04 -17.80 -5.88
C TYR A 66 12.17 -17.54 -7.10
N MET A 67 11.05 -16.89 -6.94
CA MET A 67 10.13 -16.59 -8.04
C MET A 67 10.64 -15.42 -8.87
N THR A 68 10.18 -15.33 -10.13
CA THR A 68 10.41 -14.12 -10.92
C THR A 68 9.67 -12.96 -10.26
N LYS A 69 10.04 -11.74 -10.63
CA LYS A 69 9.38 -10.55 -10.07
C LYS A 69 7.88 -10.57 -10.33
N ALA A 70 7.48 -10.92 -11.55
CA ALA A 70 6.06 -10.94 -11.91
C ALA A 70 5.30 -12.01 -11.14
N GLN A 71 5.89 -13.20 -10.99
CA GLN A 71 5.27 -14.28 -10.24
C GLN A 71 5.13 -13.92 -8.77
N ARG A 72 6.18 -13.31 -8.21
CA ARG A 72 6.20 -12.94 -6.80
C ARG A 72 5.18 -11.86 -6.51
N LEU A 73 5.06 -10.88 -7.40
CA LEU A 73 4.06 -9.82 -7.23
C LEU A 73 2.65 -10.40 -7.26
N SER A 74 2.34 -11.22 -8.24
CA SER A 74 1.04 -11.85 -8.35
C SER A 74 0.74 -12.72 -7.14
N ASP A 75 1.73 -13.48 -6.69
CA ASP A 75 1.58 -14.38 -5.55
C ASP A 75 1.32 -13.62 -4.25
N THR A 76 2.08 -12.57 -3.99
CA THR A 76 1.92 -11.81 -2.75
C THR A 76 0.57 -11.08 -2.73
N VAL A 77 0.13 -10.56 -3.87
CA VAL A 77 -1.17 -9.88 -3.95
C VAL A 77 -2.29 -10.87 -3.67
N SER A 78 -2.23 -12.06 -4.25
CA SER A 78 -3.26 -13.07 -4.06
C SER A 78 -3.27 -13.63 -2.64
N PHE A 79 -2.12 -14.02 -2.15
CA PHE A 79 -2.03 -14.70 -0.86
C PHE A 79 -2.28 -13.75 0.31
N SER A 80 -1.74 -12.55 0.23
CA SER A 80 -1.77 -11.61 1.35
C SER A 80 -2.75 -10.46 1.12
N PHE A 81 -3.74 -10.65 0.27
CA PHE A 81 -4.65 -9.57 -0.12
C PHE A 81 -5.28 -8.87 1.07
N THR A 82 -5.84 -9.64 2.00
CA THR A 82 -6.51 -9.07 3.18
C THR A 82 -5.53 -8.33 4.08
N ALA A 83 -4.33 -8.88 4.24
CA ALA A 83 -3.30 -8.21 5.04
C ALA A 83 -2.91 -6.87 4.40
N TYR A 84 -2.78 -6.84 3.07
CA TYR A 84 -2.50 -5.58 2.36
C TYR A 84 -3.64 -4.58 2.54
N LEU A 85 -4.88 -5.02 2.42
CA LEU A 85 -6.02 -4.11 2.61
C LEU A 85 -5.98 -3.45 3.99
N ASN A 86 -5.76 -4.26 5.01
CA ASN A 86 -5.73 -3.75 6.37
C ASN A 86 -4.54 -2.84 6.61
N LEU A 87 -3.39 -3.20 6.04
CA LEU A 87 -2.19 -2.38 6.15
C LEU A 87 -2.42 -1.01 5.54
N ILE A 88 -2.90 -0.97 4.29
CA ILE A 88 -3.13 0.28 3.58
C ILE A 88 -4.14 1.15 4.32
N ASP A 89 -5.20 0.53 4.83
CA ASP A 89 -6.22 1.25 5.57
C ASP A 89 -5.63 1.93 6.81
N ARG A 90 -4.70 1.26 7.49
CA ARG A 90 -4.04 1.82 8.68
C ARG A 90 -3.06 2.93 8.33
N LEU A 91 -2.52 2.95 7.12
CA LEU A 91 -1.63 4.03 6.69
C LEU A 91 -2.41 5.30 6.34
N ASP A 92 -3.73 5.23 6.41
CA ASP A 92 -4.63 6.38 6.20
C ASP A 92 -4.50 7.00 4.81
N GLN A 93 -4.15 6.21 3.82
CA GLN A 93 -4.16 6.67 2.43
C GLN A 93 -5.60 6.78 1.96
N LYS A 94 -5.93 7.89 1.30
CA LYS A 94 -7.25 8.08 0.72
C LYS A 94 -7.19 7.85 -0.78
N TYR A 95 -8.34 7.55 -1.36
CA TYR A 95 -8.42 7.17 -2.77
C TYR A 95 -9.47 7.98 -3.50
N TYR A 96 -9.20 8.24 -4.77
CA TYR A 96 -10.17 8.81 -5.68
C TYR A 96 -11.15 7.72 -6.12
N THR A 97 -12.27 8.10 -6.68
CA THR A 97 -13.25 7.14 -7.19
C THR A 97 -12.68 6.29 -8.33
N SER A 98 -11.60 6.75 -8.96
CA SER A 98 -10.90 6.00 -10.00
C SER A 98 -10.05 4.86 -9.43
N GLY A 99 -9.84 4.81 -8.11
CA GLY A 99 -8.97 3.82 -7.49
C GLY A 99 -7.53 4.27 -7.36
N ASN A 100 -7.21 5.49 -7.78
CA ASN A 100 -5.85 6.01 -7.62
C ASN A 100 -5.68 6.58 -6.21
N PRO A 101 -4.49 6.42 -5.60
CA PRO A 101 -4.26 7.00 -4.28
C PRO A 101 -4.12 8.52 -4.36
N ALA A 102 -4.50 9.19 -3.28
CA ALA A 102 -4.37 10.64 -3.17
C ALA A 102 -2.91 11.07 -3.30
N GLN A 103 -2.01 10.29 -2.72
CA GLN A 103 -0.59 10.56 -2.79
C GLN A 103 0.12 9.30 -3.31
N PRO A 104 0.82 9.37 -4.45
CA PRO A 104 1.57 8.21 -4.94
C PRO A 104 2.51 7.68 -3.86
N TRP A 105 2.73 6.38 -3.83
CA TRP A 105 3.44 5.76 -2.71
C TRP A 105 4.87 6.23 -2.54
N ASP A 106 5.60 6.52 -3.62
CA ASP A 106 6.97 7.06 -3.49
C ASP A 106 6.96 8.47 -2.91
N GLU A 107 5.95 9.29 -3.21
CA GLU A 107 5.80 10.60 -2.58
C GLU A 107 5.42 10.44 -1.12
N TRP A 108 4.53 9.50 -0.81
CA TRP A 108 4.16 9.21 0.57
C TRP A 108 5.39 8.82 1.38
N LEU A 109 6.23 7.97 0.82
CA LEU A 109 7.45 7.53 1.50
C LEU A 109 8.38 8.71 1.77
N ALA A 110 8.57 9.58 0.77
CA ALA A 110 9.42 10.76 0.94
C ALA A 110 8.88 11.68 2.03
N THR A 111 7.57 11.84 2.10
CA THR A 111 6.93 12.65 3.15
C THR A 111 7.19 12.04 4.53
N GLN A 112 7.10 10.72 4.66
CA GLN A 112 7.33 10.07 5.95
C GLN A 112 8.79 10.21 6.39
N PHE A 113 9.73 10.06 5.48
CA PHE A 113 11.14 10.25 5.81
C PHE A 113 11.42 11.69 6.22
N ALA A 114 10.81 12.66 5.56
CA ALA A 114 10.99 14.07 5.92
C ALA A 114 10.47 14.34 7.33
N GLN A 115 9.36 13.75 7.71
CA GLN A 115 8.79 13.90 9.05
C GLN A 115 9.71 13.28 10.10
N ILE A 116 10.26 12.11 9.82
CA ILE A 116 11.19 11.47 10.74
C ILE A 116 12.45 12.32 10.91
N ALA A 117 12.98 12.85 9.82
CA ALA A 117 14.20 13.66 9.87
C ALA A 117 14.01 14.93 10.67
N ASN A 118 12.78 15.44 10.74
CA ASN A 118 12.47 16.68 11.45
C ASN A 118 11.97 16.46 12.88
N SER A 119 11.91 15.22 13.33
CA SER A 119 11.39 14.93 14.68
C SER A 119 12.41 15.16 15.78
#